data_f33d50ca3de818617831337b5ff34e57
#
_entry.id   f33d50ca3de818617831337b5ff34e57
#
_cell.length_a   1.000
_cell.length_b   1.000
_cell.length_c   1.000
_cell.angle_alpha   90.00
_cell.angle_beta   90.00
_cell.angle_gamma   90.00
#
_symmetry.space_group_name_H-M   'P 1'
#
loop_
_entity.id
_entity.type
_entity.pdbx_description
1 polymer ?
#
loop_
_entity_poly.entity_id
_entity_poly.type
_entity_poly.pdbx_seq_one_letter_code
_entity_poly.pdbx_strand_id
1 'polypeptide(L)'
;AASDVYKRQQQAYQELARKFTRENIIPVARHYDQTMEYPWDVIKKAHSVGLLNTHVPEKFGGPGLGLMECSLITEELAYGCTGIQTAIEANGLAEAPVLVAGNDEQKAKYLGRMTEEPLVASYGVTEPGAGSDVANISTRAEKRGDKWILNGTKMWITNGGHASWYFVLARTNPCLLYTSD
;
A
#
# COMPACT_ATOMS: atom_id res chain seq x y z
N ALA A 1 31.18 -6.02 14.14
CA ALA A 1 30.93 -4.57 14.33
C ALA A 1 29.70 -4.06 13.56
N ALA A 2 29.40 -4.56 12.35
CA ALA A 2 28.18 -4.16 11.64
C ALA A 2 26.92 -4.92 12.10
N SER A 3 27.09 -6.09 12.72
CA SER A 3 25.99 -6.94 13.19
C SER A 3 25.23 -6.39 14.39
N ASP A 4 25.80 -5.40 15.09
CA ASP A 4 25.20 -4.85 16.32
C ASP A 4 24.26 -3.66 16.07
N VAL A 5 24.13 -3.22 14.80
CA VAL A 5 23.30 -2.05 14.44
C VAL A 5 21.81 -2.44 14.41
N TYR A 6 21.49 -3.65 14.01
CA TYR A 6 20.10 -4.10 13.90
C TYR A 6 19.76 -5.11 15.01
N LYS A 7 18.55 -4.95 15.57
CA LYS A 7 17.98 -5.93 16.50
C LYS A 7 17.76 -7.27 15.79
N ARG A 8 17.72 -8.37 16.55
CA ARG A 8 17.51 -9.74 16.00
C ARG A 8 16.26 -9.83 15.10
N GLN A 9 15.18 -9.15 15.48
CA GLN A 9 13.95 -9.11 14.69
C GLN A 9 14.18 -8.45 13.33
N GLN A 10 14.89 -7.32 13.27
CA GLN A 10 15.22 -6.61 12.04
C GLN A 10 16.03 -7.48 11.08
N GLN A 11 17.05 -8.17 11.62
CA GLN A 11 17.86 -9.14 10.85
C GLN A 11 17.01 -10.29 10.29
N ALA A 12 16.10 -10.84 11.12
CA ALA A 12 15.23 -11.93 10.69
C ALA A 12 14.30 -11.52 9.54
N TYR A 13 13.69 -10.34 9.59
CA TYR A 13 12.85 -9.84 8.50
C TYR A 13 13.66 -9.51 7.25
N GLN A 14 14.85 -8.94 7.39
CA GLN A 14 15.75 -8.69 6.26
C GLN A 14 16.14 -10.01 5.57
N GLU A 15 16.52 -11.02 6.32
CA GLU A 15 16.88 -12.34 5.78
C GLU A 15 15.69 -13.03 5.10
N LEU A 16 14.50 -12.93 5.72
CA LEU A 16 13.26 -13.44 5.12
C LEU A 16 12.97 -12.78 3.78
N ALA A 17 13.01 -11.45 3.72
CA ALA A 17 12.77 -10.68 2.49
C ALA A 17 13.83 -10.97 1.42
N ARG A 18 15.10 -11.08 1.82
CA ARG A 18 16.21 -11.44 0.92
C ARG A 18 16.03 -12.83 0.30
N LYS A 19 15.67 -13.81 1.13
CA LYS A 19 15.39 -15.17 0.66
C LYS A 19 14.19 -15.18 -0.28
N PHE A 20 13.10 -14.54 0.13
CA PHE A 20 11.88 -14.44 -0.67
C PHE A 20 12.16 -13.82 -2.04
N THR A 21 12.92 -12.74 -2.09
CA THR A 21 13.30 -12.03 -3.31
C THR A 21 14.09 -12.92 -4.27
N ARG A 22 15.09 -13.62 -3.77
CA ARG A 22 15.92 -14.53 -4.59
C ARG A 22 15.13 -15.69 -5.16
N GLU A 23 14.19 -16.23 -4.39
CA GLU A 23 13.44 -17.43 -4.76
C GLU A 23 12.17 -17.12 -5.57
N ASN A 24 11.52 -15.96 -5.35
CA ASN A 24 10.20 -15.67 -5.89
C ASN A 24 10.11 -14.41 -6.76
N ILE A 25 11.01 -13.43 -6.63
CA ILE A 25 10.96 -12.19 -7.41
C ILE A 25 11.94 -12.24 -8.58
N ILE A 26 13.23 -12.45 -8.31
CA ILE A 26 14.29 -12.42 -9.35
C ILE A 26 13.99 -13.37 -10.51
N PRO A 27 13.57 -14.63 -10.29
CA PRO A 27 13.34 -15.57 -11.39
C PRO A 27 12.21 -15.17 -12.32
N VAL A 28 11.25 -14.38 -11.86
CA VAL A 28 10.04 -14.01 -12.61
C VAL A 28 9.99 -12.55 -13.05
N ALA A 29 10.90 -11.70 -12.56
CA ALA A 29 10.90 -10.27 -12.83
C ALA A 29 10.85 -9.94 -14.32
N ARG A 30 11.69 -10.62 -15.14
CA ARG A 30 11.72 -10.45 -16.60
C ARG A 30 10.40 -10.84 -17.27
N HIS A 31 9.75 -11.90 -16.79
CA HIS A 31 8.47 -12.33 -17.33
C HIS A 31 7.40 -11.24 -17.15
N TYR A 32 7.23 -10.72 -15.93
CA TYR A 32 6.24 -9.68 -15.64
C TYR A 32 6.56 -8.35 -16.33
N ASP A 33 7.84 -8.02 -16.51
CA ASP A 33 8.25 -6.84 -17.27
C ASP A 33 7.88 -6.94 -18.76
N GLN A 34 8.01 -8.14 -19.35
CA GLN A 34 7.70 -8.37 -20.77
C GLN A 34 6.21 -8.55 -21.04
N THR A 35 5.48 -9.22 -20.15
CA THR A 35 4.05 -9.54 -20.38
C THR A 35 3.12 -8.45 -19.87
N MET A 36 3.58 -7.58 -19.00
CA MET A 36 2.76 -6.57 -18.32
C MET A 36 1.63 -7.18 -17.47
N GLU A 37 1.73 -8.46 -17.14
CA GLU A 37 0.79 -9.14 -16.26
C GLU A 37 0.97 -8.69 -14.81
N TYR A 38 -0.13 -8.70 -14.06
CA TYR A 38 -0.06 -8.35 -12.64
C TYR A 38 0.49 -9.54 -11.81
N PRO A 39 1.45 -9.35 -10.89
CA PRO A 39 2.20 -10.42 -10.25
C PRO A 39 1.44 -11.09 -9.08
N TRP A 40 0.22 -11.55 -9.31
CA TRP A 40 -0.64 -12.16 -8.28
C TRP A 40 0.00 -13.33 -7.56
N ASP A 41 0.74 -14.18 -8.27
CA ASP A 41 1.38 -15.35 -7.66
C ASP A 41 2.46 -14.94 -6.65
N VAL A 42 3.20 -13.87 -6.96
CA VAL A 42 4.21 -13.32 -6.04
C VAL A 42 3.53 -12.66 -4.83
N ILE A 43 2.43 -11.90 -5.04
CA ILE A 43 1.68 -11.25 -3.98
C ILE A 43 1.08 -12.27 -3.00
N LYS A 44 0.47 -13.35 -3.51
CA LYS A 44 -0.08 -14.44 -2.68
C LYS A 44 1.02 -15.11 -1.84
N LYS A 45 2.18 -15.35 -2.44
CA LYS A 45 3.33 -15.90 -1.72
C LYS A 45 3.87 -14.93 -0.68
N ALA A 46 3.97 -13.63 -1.00
CA ALA A 46 4.39 -12.60 -0.04
C ALA A 46 3.45 -12.56 1.17
N HIS A 47 2.14 -12.63 0.94
CA HIS A 47 1.14 -12.75 2.01
C HIS A 47 1.36 -13.99 2.88
N SER A 48 1.56 -15.16 2.26
CA SER A 48 1.73 -16.43 3.00
C SER A 48 2.95 -16.47 3.92
N VAL A 49 3.95 -15.64 3.67
CA VAL A 49 5.17 -15.53 4.50
C VAL A 49 5.22 -14.26 5.34
N GLY A 50 4.14 -13.48 5.38
CA GLY A 50 4.04 -12.27 6.21
C GLY A 50 4.82 -11.06 5.68
N LEU A 51 5.08 -10.99 4.38
CA LEU A 51 5.72 -9.84 3.71
C LEU A 51 4.74 -8.90 3.00
N LEU A 52 3.43 -9.09 3.20
CA LEU A 52 2.38 -8.19 2.71
C LEU A 52 1.74 -7.48 3.90
N ASN A 53 1.45 -6.18 3.78
CA ASN A 53 0.78 -5.37 4.81
C ASN A 53 1.51 -5.37 6.18
N THR A 54 2.83 -5.30 6.13
CA THR A 54 3.73 -5.49 7.28
C THR A 54 3.58 -4.44 8.39
N HIS A 55 3.07 -3.26 8.06
CA HIS A 55 2.88 -2.15 9.01
C HIS A 55 1.48 -2.14 9.67
N VAL A 56 0.58 -3.04 9.28
CA VAL A 56 -0.73 -3.17 9.93
C VAL A 56 -0.55 -3.59 11.39
N PRO A 57 -1.14 -2.88 12.37
CA PRO A 57 -0.97 -3.18 13.78
C PRO A 57 -1.48 -4.58 14.17
N GLU A 58 -0.85 -5.19 15.19
CA GLU A 58 -1.21 -6.51 15.73
C GLU A 58 -2.70 -6.60 16.14
N LYS A 59 -3.26 -5.49 16.66
CA LYS A 59 -4.68 -5.38 17.00
C LYS A 59 -5.61 -5.71 15.82
N PHE A 60 -5.13 -5.53 14.58
CA PHE A 60 -5.88 -5.79 13.35
C PHE A 60 -5.31 -6.96 12.54
N GLY A 61 -4.53 -7.83 13.18
CA GLY A 61 -4.00 -9.07 12.60
C GLY A 61 -2.69 -8.92 11.83
N GLY A 62 -2.09 -7.75 11.78
CA GLY A 62 -0.80 -7.51 11.13
C GLY A 62 0.38 -7.75 12.07
N PRO A 63 1.62 -7.75 11.55
CA PRO A 63 2.81 -7.89 12.36
C PRO A 63 3.24 -6.60 13.08
N GLY A 64 2.63 -5.45 12.76
CA GLY A 64 2.87 -4.17 13.43
C GLY A 64 4.31 -3.67 13.33
N LEU A 65 4.98 -3.92 12.19
CA LEU A 65 6.39 -3.56 12.04
C LEU A 65 6.59 -2.05 11.99
N GLY A 66 7.72 -1.62 12.56
CA GLY A 66 8.15 -0.24 12.52
C GLY A 66 8.77 0.14 11.17
N LEU A 67 9.06 1.44 11.03
CA LEU A 67 9.62 2.00 9.79
C LEU A 67 10.95 1.34 9.40
N MET A 68 11.80 1.00 10.36
CA MET A 68 13.11 0.40 10.09
C MET A 68 12.95 -1.00 9.48
N GLU A 69 12.11 -1.84 10.07
CA GLU A 69 11.82 -3.18 9.55
C GLU A 69 11.21 -3.12 8.15
N CYS A 70 10.22 -2.25 7.95
CA CYS A 70 9.61 -2.04 6.64
C CYS A 70 10.66 -1.59 5.60
N SER A 71 11.57 -0.66 5.95
CA SER A 71 12.61 -0.19 5.04
C SER A 71 13.59 -1.30 4.64
N LEU A 72 13.98 -2.17 5.58
CA LEU A 72 14.85 -3.31 5.29
C LEU A 72 14.16 -4.33 4.36
N ILE A 73 12.87 -4.57 4.57
CA ILE A 73 12.07 -5.43 3.69
C ILE A 73 11.99 -4.82 2.29
N THR A 74 11.62 -3.54 2.20
CA THR A 74 11.50 -2.80 0.93
C THR A 74 12.79 -2.86 0.12
N GLU A 75 13.94 -2.62 0.75
CA GLU A 75 15.26 -2.65 0.10
C GLU A 75 15.53 -4.03 -0.54
N GLU A 76 15.27 -5.11 0.19
CA GLU A 76 15.50 -6.46 -0.31
C GLU A 76 14.51 -6.83 -1.44
N LEU A 77 13.23 -6.45 -1.35
CA LEU A 77 12.26 -6.69 -2.42
C LEU A 77 12.60 -5.89 -3.68
N ALA A 78 12.97 -4.61 -3.52
CA ALA A 78 13.33 -3.72 -4.62
C ALA A 78 14.61 -4.15 -5.35
N TYR A 79 15.56 -4.75 -4.63
CA TYR A 79 16.75 -5.36 -5.22
C TYR A 79 16.40 -6.40 -6.31
N GLY A 80 15.31 -7.15 -6.09
CA GLY A 80 14.84 -8.13 -7.08
C GLY A 80 14.09 -7.53 -8.26
N CYS A 81 13.15 -6.64 -7.97
CA CYS A 81 12.36 -5.91 -8.97
C CYS A 81 11.56 -4.79 -8.30
N THR A 82 11.85 -3.54 -8.64
CA THR A 82 11.14 -2.38 -8.08
C THR A 82 9.65 -2.35 -8.43
N GLY A 83 9.27 -2.83 -9.61
CA GLY A 83 7.85 -2.90 -10.02
C GLY A 83 7.05 -3.90 -9.18
N ILE A 84 7.59 -5.09 -8.93
CA ILE A 84 6.95 -6.10 -8.08
C ILE A 84 6.93 -5.62 -6.62
N GLN A 85 8.03 -5.03 -6.13
CA GLN A 85 8.08 -4.42 -4.80
C GLN A 85 6.98 -3.36 -4.64
N THR A 86 6.83 -2.46 -5.62
CA THR A 86 5.79 -1.42 -5.59
C THR A 86 4.38 -2.03 -5.55
N ALA A 87 4.12 -3.11 -6.30
CA ALA A 87 2.83 -3.80 -6.25
C ALA A 87 2.52 -4.40 -4.87
N ILE A 88 3.54 -4.93 -4.18
CA ILE A 88 3.42 -5.48 -2.82
C ILE A 88 3.16 -4.38 -1.79
N GLU A 89 3.91 -3.27 -1.85
CA GLU A 89 3.92 -2.26 -0.79
C GLU A 89 2.97 -1.08 -0.99
N ALA A 90 2.39 -0.93 -2.19
CA ALA A 90 1.45 0.16 -2.47
C ALA A 90 0.20 0.14 -1.58
N ASN A 91 -0.13 -1.00 -0.98
CA ASN A 91 -1.18 -1.10 0.04
C ASN A 91 -0.96 -0.09 1.17
N GLY A 92 0.27 0.08 1.63
CA GLY A 92 0.63 1.00 2.71
C GLY A 92 0.23 2.45 2.45
N LEU A 93 0.23 2.89 1.19
CA LEU A 93 -0.24 4.23 0.82
C LEU A 93 -1.76 4.39 1.06
N ALA A 94 -2.56 3.37 0.72
CA ALA A 94 -4.00 3.39 0.93
C ALA A 94 -4.36 3.19 2.41
N GLU A 95 -3.59 2.38 3.12
CA GLU A 95 -3.81 2.06 4.53
C GLU A 95 -3.39 3.19 5.47
N ALA A 96 -2.38 4.00 5.10
CA ALA A 96 -1.88 5.09 5.93
C ALA A 96 -2.96 6.09 6.38
N PRO A 97 -3.84 6.62 5.52
CA PRO A 97 -4.93 7.50 5.96
C PRO A 97 -5.90 6.82 6.93
N VAL A 98 -6.16 5.53 6.75
CA VAL A 98 -7.01 4.75 7.67
C VAL A 98 -6.32 4.56 9.01
N LEU A 99 -5.01 4.30 9.01
CA LEU A 99 -4.21 4.18 10.23
C LEU A 99 -4.18 5.49 11.03
N VAL A 100 -4.03 6.63 10.33
CA VAL A 100 -3.91 7.95 10.98
C VAL A 100 -5.26 8.49 11.45
N ALA A 101 -6.28 8.47 10.58
CA ALA A 101 -7.54 9.16 10.79
C ALA A 101 -8.77 8.26 10.98
N GLY A 102 -8.66 6.97 10.68
CA GLY A 102 -9.77 6.02 10.84
C GLY A 102 -10.10 5.73 12.31
N ASN A 103 -11.37 5.54 12.61
CA ASN A 103 -11.80 4.98 13.90
C ASN A 103 -11.55 3.47 13.96
N ASP A 104 -11.75 2.84 15.12
CA ASP A 104 -11.48 1.41 15.33
C ASP A 104 -12.32 0.50 14.42
N GLU A 105 -13.56 0.86 14.14
CA GLU A 105 -14.44 0.12 13.23
C GLU A 105 -13.93 0.18 11.79
N GLN A 106 -13.52 1.35 11.32
CA GLN A 106 -12.92 1.53 10.00
C GLN A 106 -11.59 0.77 9.88
N LYS A 107 -10.74 0.84 10.90
CA LYS A 107 -9.48 0.11 10.93
C LYS A 107 -9.71 -1.41 10.87
N ALA A 108 -10.61 -1.93 11.69
CA ALA A 108 -10.96 -3.35 11.65
C ALA A 108 -11.48 -3.77 10.27
N LYS A 109 -12.37 -2.97 9.68
CA LYS A 109 -12.97 -3.26 8.37
C LYS A 109 -11.98 -3.24 7.22
N TYR A 110 -11.10 -2.23 7.16
CA TYR A 110 -10.23 -2.02 5.99
C TYR A 110 -8.84 -2.63 6.15
N LEU A 111 -8.30 -2.68 7.37
CA LEU A 111 -6.97 -3.25 7.61
C LEU A 111 -7.05 -4.74 7.96
N GLY A 112 -8.01 -5.17 8.78
CA GLY A 112 -8.14 -6.57 9.20
C GLY A 112 -8.25 -7.53 8.01
N ARG A 113 -9.15 -7.24 7.07
CA ARG A 113 -9.30 -8.06 5.86
C ARG A 113 -8.04 -8.17 4.98
N MET A 114 -7.17 -7.14 5.03
CA MET A 114 -5.92 -7.13 4.28
C MET A 114 -4.86 -8.09 4.86
N THR A 115 -5.03 -8.48 6.12
CA THR A 115 -4.16 -9.47 6.77
C THR A 115 -4.69 -10.89 6.65
N GLU A 116 -6.00 -11.07 6.51
CA GLU A 116 -6.66 -12.36 6.37
C GLU A 116 -6.51 -12.96 4.96
N GLU A 117 -6.52 -12.10 3.93
CA GLU A 117 -6.47 -12.50 2.54
C GLU A 117 -5.38 -11.71 1.77
N PRO A 118 -4.82 -12.27 0.68
CA PRO A 118 -3.82 -11.60 -0.16
C PRO A 118 -4.46 -10.49 -1.02
N LEU A 119 -5.13 -9.53 -0.38
CA LEU A 119 -5.78 -8.42 -1.03
C LEU A 119 -4.80 -7.29 -1.30
N VAL A 120 -5.13 -6.46 -2.29
CA VAL A 120 -4.42 -5.22 -2.57
C VAL A 120 -5.37 -4.02 -2.50
N ALA A 121 -4.82 -2.88 -2.13
CA ALA A 121 -5.52 -1.61 -2.02
C ALA A 121 -4.85 -0.54 -2.90
N SER A 122 -5.58 0.52 -3.21
CA SER A 122 -5.09 1.60 -4.05
C SER A 122 -5.26 2.97 -3.40
N TYR A 123 -4.28 3.86 -3.66
CA TYR A 123 -4.26 5.23 -3.19
C TYR A 123 -4.57 6.19 -4.34
N GLY A 124 -5.82 6.65 -4.42
CA GLY A 124 -6.35 7.50 -5.47
C GLY A 124 -6.26 8.99 -5.11
N VAL A 125 -5.10 9.61 -5.30
CA VAL A 125 -4.88 11.05 -5.06
C VAL A 125 -4.58 11.78 -6.35
N THR A 126 -3.58 11.36 -7.13
CA THR A 126 -3.13 12.00 -8.37
C THR A 126 -4.24 12.09 -9.41
N GLU A 127 -4.32 13.22 -10.09
CA GLU A 127 -5.23 13.51 -11.21
C GLU A 127 -4.45 13.99 -12.43
N PRO A 128 -5.05 13.99 -13.63
CA PRO A 128 -4.39 14.52 -14.83
C PRO A 128 -3.85 15.94 -14.66
N GLY A 129 -4.52 16.79 -13.89
CA GLY A 129 -4.13 18.18 -13.62
C GLY A 129 -3.52 18.42 -12.24
N ALA A 130 -3.33 17.40 -11.40
CA ALA A 130 -2.86 17.56 -10.03
C ALA A 130 -1.96 16.40 -9.60
N GLY A 131 -0.67 16.67 -9.49
CA GLY A 131 0.35 15.77 -8.95
C GLY A 131 0.81 16.22 -7.57
N SER A 132 1.99 16.84 -7.49
CA SER A 132 2.53 17.39 -6.24
C SER A 132 1.68 18.51 -5.65
N ASP A 133 0.99 19.26 -6.49
CA ASP A 133 -0.02 20.24 -6.08
C ASP A 133 -1.34 19.51 -5.75
N VAL A 134 -1.38 18.82 -4.62
CA VAL A 134 -2.55 18.08 -4.14
C VAL A 134 -3.74 19.01 -3.87
N ALA A 135 -3.48 20.28 -3.53
CA ALA A 135 -4.52 21.27 -3.32
C ALA A 135 -5.35 21.54 -4.61
N ASN A 136 -4.84 21.21 -5.78
CA ASN A 136 -5.49 21.45 -7.08
C ASN A 136 -6.31 20.24 -7.58
N ILE A 137 -6.62 19.25 -6.75
CA ILE A 137 -7.49 18.13 -7.16
C ILE A 137 -8.88 18.65 -7.53
N SER A 138 -9.49 18.02 -8.53
CA SER A 138 -10.82 18.36 -9.06
C SER A 138 -11.91 17.33 -8.71
N THR A 139 -11.54 16.11 -8.33
CA THR A 139 -12.48 15.07 -7.90
C THR A 139 -13.34 15.59 -6.75
N ARG A 140 -14.66 15.47 -6.87
CA ARG A 140 -15.65 15.96 -5.91
C ARG A 140 -16.37 14.80 -5.22
N ALA A 141 -16.74 15.02 -3.97
CA ALA A 141 -17.62 14.14 -3.19
C ALA A 141 -18.83 14.94 -2.71
N GLU A 142 -20.01 14.58 -3.19
CA GLU A 142 -21.29 15.21 -2.80
C GLU A 142 -22.10 14.26 -1.94
N LYS A 143 -22.53 14.74 -0.76
CA LYS A 143 -23.36 13.95 0.12
C LYS A 143 -24.81 13.94 -0.40
N ARG A 144 -25.37 12.75 -0.63
CA ARG A 144 -26.77 12.54 -1.00
C ARG A 144 -27.40 11.50 -0.09
N GLY A 145 -28.17 11.97 0.89
CA GLY A 145 -28.72 11.13 1.95
C GLY A 145 -27.61 10.51 2.80
N ASP A 146 -27.56 9.20 2.85
CA ASP A 146 -26.59 8.39 3.58
C ASP A 146 -25.32 8.03 2.75
N LYS A 147 -25.27 8.46 1.49
CA LYS A 147 -24.18 8.13 0.54
C LYS A 147 -23.40 9.35 0.12
N TRP A 148 -22.17 9.10 -0.33
CA TRP A 148 -21.33 10.07 -1.03
C TRP A 148 -21.25 9.70 -2.51
N ILE A 149 -21.49 10.66 -3.39
CA ILE A 149 -21.35 10.52 -4.84
C ILE A 149 -20.01 11.13 -5.24
N LEU A 150 -19.13 10.29 -5.77
CA LEU A 150 -17.81 10.71 -6.24
C LEU A 150 -17.85 10.98 -7.74
N ASN A 151 -17.33 12.14 -8.17
CA ASN A 151 -17.18 12.52 -9.57
C ASN A 151 -15.78 13.08 -9.81
N GLY A 152 -15.05 12.48 -10.73
CA GLY A 152 -13.68 12.88 -11.08
C GLY A 152 -12.90 11.76 -11.72
N THR A 153 -11.64 12.04 -12.05
CA THR A 153 -10.72 11.08 -12.66
C THR A 153 -9.42 11.07 -11.88
N LYS A 154 -8.95 9.90 -11.51
CA LYS A 154 -7.63 9.67 -10.92
C LYS A 154 -6.70 9.06 -11.97
N MET A 155 -5.39 9.31 -11.84
CA MET A 155 -4.39 8.88 -12.82
C MET A 155 -3.16 8.30 -12.11
N TRP A 156 -2.51 7.33 -12.76
CA TRP A 156 -1.28 6.67 -12.26
C TRP A 156 -1.47 5.96 -10.92
N ILE A 157 -2.60 5.27 -10.76
CA ILE A 157 -2.97 4.64 -9.50
C ILE A 157 -2.43 3.22 -9.46
N THR A 158 -1.40 2.99 -8.67
CA THR A 158 -0.81 1.66 -8.43
C THR A 158 -1.89 0.71 -7.91
N ASN A 159 -1.91 -0.51 -8.41
CA ASN A 159 -2.93 -1.53 -8.13
C ASN A 159 -4.36 -1.16 -8.57
N GLY A 160 -4.55 -0.06 -9.33
CA GLY A 160 -5.85 0.52 -9.64
C GLY A 160 -6.85 -0.41 -10.35
N GLY A 161 -6.38 -1.39 -11.12
CA GLY A 161 -7.23 -2.40 -11.77
C GLY A 161 -7.47 -3.67 -10.93
N HIS A 162 -6.82 -3.81 -9.78
CA HIS A 162 -6.76 -5.05 -8.98
C HIS A 162 -7.19 -4.87 -7.53
N ALA A 163 -7.29 -3.62 -7.07
CA ALA A 163 -7.57 -3.29 -5.67
C ALA A 163 -8.97 -3.73 -5.23
N SER A 164 -9.05 -4.28 -4.03
CA SER A 164 -10.31 -4.63 -3.37
C SER A 164 -11.01 -3.43 -2.75
N TRP A 165 -10.27 -2.36 -2.47
CA TRP A 165 -10.77 -1.07 -2.03
C TRP A 165 -9.79 0.05 -2.37
N TYR A 166 -10.30 1.29 -2.33
CA TYR A 166 -9.56 2.49 -2.71
C TYR A 166 -9.67 3.54 -1.61
N PHE A 167 -8.55 4.13 -1.21
CA PHE A 167 -8.56 5.45 -0.62
C PHE A 167 -8.67 6.49 -1.75
N VAL A 168 -9.69 7.34 -1.70
CA VAL A 168 -9.88 8.38 -2.72
C VAL A 168 -9.92 9.75 -2.05
N LEU A 169 -8.93 10.60 -2.38
CA LEU A 169 -8.95 11.99 -1.96
C LEU A 169 -9.90 12.79 -2.88
N ALA A 170 -10.92 13.42 -2.29
CA ALA A 170 -11.92 14.18 -3.01
C ALA A 170 -12.33 15.45 -2.24
N ARG A 171 -12.70 16.50 -2.96
CA ARG A 171 -13.23 17.73 -2.37
C ARG A 171 -14.67 17.55 -1.95
N THR A 172 -14.97 17.87 -0.70
CA THR A 172 -16.34 17.97 -0.17
C THR A 172 -16.90 19.39 -0.23
N ASN A 173 -16.00 20.40 -0.32
CA ASN A 173 -16.37 21.79 -0.49
C ASN A 173 -15.51 22.41 -1.61
N PRO A 174 -16.10 22.94 -2.70
CA PRO A 174 -15.36 23.52 -3.82
C PRO A 174 -14.64 24.83 -3.49
N CYS A 175 -15.06 25.53 -2.42
CA CYS A 175 -14.51 26.82 -2.03
C CYS A 175 -13.31 26.73 -1.09
N LEU A 176 -13.05 25.57 -0.46
CA LEU A 176 -11.95 25.42 0.50
C LEU A 176 -10.72 24.84 -0.21
N LEU A 177 -9.75 25.72 -0.50
CA LEU A 177 -8.42 25.35 -1.01
C LEU A 177 -7.53 24.81 0.12
N TYR A 178 -7.78 25.22 1.35
CA TYR A 178 -7.09 24.78 2.57
C TYR A 178 -8.13 24.65 3.68
N THR A 179 -8.26 23.46 4.25
CA THR A 179 -8.88 23.28 5.55
C THR A 179 -7.78 22.98 6.54
N SER A 180 -7.24 24.03 7.14
CA SER A 180 -6.60 23.93 8.43
C SER A 180 -7.62 24.43 9.44
N ASP A 181 -8.44 23.58 9.94
CA ASP A 181 -9.12 23.69 11.24
C ASP A 181 -9.36 22.28 11.76
#